data_c3a7e5aabe07938b18f96ef19420aefd
#
_entry.id   c3a7e5aabe07938b18f96ef19420aefd
#
_cell.length_a   1.000
_cell.length_b   1.000
_cell.length_c   1.000
_cell.angle_alpha   90.00
_cell.angle_beta   90.00
_cell.angle_gamma   90.00
#
_symmetry.space_group_name_H-M   'P 1'
#
loop_
_entity.id
_entity.type
_entity.pdbx_description
1 polymer ?
#
loop_
_entity_poly.entity_id
_entity_poly.type
_entity_poly.pdbx_seq_one_letter_code
_entity_poly.pdbx_strand_id
1 'polypeptide(L)'
;MRSLKGVGDYTAAAVCSIAYDAPCAVVDGNVYRVLSRLFDLDLAIDTAEGRKAFAALADEQLDRRRPARYNQAIMDFGALQCTPANPSCNDCPLRDECLSLAAGTVAERPVKAGRIRIRPRYLNYLHLECGGRIALRRRPEGDIWQGLYDLPAIESDRPLDFTELAAAPPFRDMFGTLPYRLVR
;
A
#
# COMPACT_ATOMS: atom_id res chain seq x y z
N MET A 1 14.82 -7.48 -15.52
CA MET A 1 13.93 -7.41 -14.36
C MET A 1 12.46 -7.26 -14.77
N ARG A 2 12.07 -6.27 -15.56
CA ARG A 2 10.66 -6.04 -15.98
C ARG A 2 10.00 -7.20 -16.73
N SER A 3 10.77 -8.10 -17.32
CA SER A 3 10.25 -9.32 -17.98
C SER A 3 9.78 -10.40 -17.02
N LEU A 4 10.07 -10.26 -15.74
CA LEU A 4 9.63 -11.23 -14.72
C LEU A 4 8.17 -10.98 -14.34
N LYS A 5 7.37 -12.04 -14.29
CA LYS A 5 5.96 -11.95 -13.91
C LYS A 5 5.82 -11.43 -12.48
N GLY A 6 4.99 -10.41 -12.29
CA GLY A 6 4.78 -9.77 -10.98
C GLY A 6 5.78 -8.67 -10.63
N VAL A 7 6.76 -8.38 -11.49
CA VAL A 7 7.74 -7.31 -11.28
C VAL A 7 7.33 -6.08 -12.08
N GLY A 8 6.80 -5.07 -11.39
CA GLY A 8 6.49 -3.75 -11.94
C GLY A 8 7.70 -2.81 -11.96
N ASP A 9 7.50 -1.59 -12.47
CA ASP A 9 8.57 -0.57 -12.61
C ASP A 9 9.23 -0.24 -11.27
N TYR A 10 8.42 -0.04 -10.22
CA TYR A 10 8.91 0.19 -8.85
C TYR A 10 9.81 -0.95 -8.36
N THR A 11 9.31 -2.19 -8.40
CA THR A 11 10.07 -3.34 -7.91
C THR A 11 11.35 -3.55 -8.71
N ALA A 12 11.29 -3.40 -10.04
CA ALA A 12 12.44 -3.51 -10.90
C ALA A 12 13.51 -2.47 -10.56
N ALA A 13 13.12 -1.19 -10.42
CA ALA A 13 14.03 -0.11 -10.07
C ALA A 13 14.63 -0.29 -8.67
N ALA A 14 13.83 -0.67 -7.68
CA ALA A 14 14.28 -0.91 -6.31
C ALA A 14 15.33 -2.03 -6.25
N VAL A 15 15.03 -3.19 -6.86
CA VAL A 15 15.99 -4.30 -6.88
C VAL A 15 17.25 -3.95 -7.64
N CYS A 16 17.14 -3.33 -8.84
CA CYS A 16 18.30 -2.94 -9.62
C CYS A 16 19.19 -1.94 -8.88
N SER A 17 18.60 -0.95 -8.23
CA SER A 17 19.32 0.08 -7.50
C SER A 17 19.92 -0.46 -6.20
N ILE A 18 19.11 -1.13 -5.35
CA ILE A 18 19.54 -1.51 -4.00
C ILE A 18 20.48 -2.73 -4.01
N ALA A 19 20.22 -3.72 -4.87
CA ALA A 19 21.01 -4.94 -4.90
C ALA A 19 22.19 -4.90 -5.89
N TYR A 20 22.11 -4.03 -6.91
CA TYR A 20 23.13 -3.99 -7.98
C TYR A 20 23.72 -2.60 -8.19
N ASP A 21 23.38 -1.64 -7.36
CA ASP A 21 23.83 -0.24 -7.43
C ASP A 21 23.63 0.40 -8.83
N ALA A 22 22.62 -0.09 -9.57
CA ALA A 22 22.27 0.45 -10.86
C ALA A 22 21.63 1.84 -10.71
N PRO A 23 21.96 2.82 -11.57
CA PRO A 23 21.47 4.19 -11.47
C PRO A 23 20.02 4.29 -11.96
N CYS A 24 19.10 3.66 -11.23
CA CYS A 24 17.67 3.66 -11.47
C CYS A 24 16.95 4.39 -10.33
N ALA A 25 16.19 5.43 -10.65
CA ALA A 25 15.38 6.10 -9.65
C ALA A 25 14.19 5.24 -9.25
N VAL A 26 13.92 5.17 -7.94
CA VAL A 26 12.75 4.48 -7.37
C VAL A 26 11.67 5.52 -7.11
N VAL A 27 10.44 5.26 -7.58
CA VAL A 27 9.29 6.14 -7.35
C VAL A 27 8.16 5.34 -6.73
N ASP A 28 8.03 5.46 -5.42
CA ASP A 28 6.91 4.91 -4.63
C ASP A 28 5.99 6.01 -4.12
N GLY A 29 5.01 5.66 -3.30
CA GLY A 29 4.10 6.63 -2.69
C GLY A 29 4.79 7.67 -1.80
N ASN A 30 5.91 7.31 -1.18
CA ASN A 30 6.71 8.22 -0.36
C ASN A 30 7.46 9.21 -1.24
N VAL A 31 8.11 8.71 -2.29
CA VAL A 31 8.88 9.53 -3.24
C VAL A 31 7.94 10.50 -3.98
N TYR A 32 6.78 10.04 -4.46
CA TYR A 32 5.77 10.95 -5.04
C TYR A 32 5.44 12.09 -4.09
N ARG A 33 5.21 11.82 -2.82
CA ARG A 33 4.85 12.83 -1.83
C ARG A 33 6.00 13.80 -1.56
N VAL A 34 7.22 13.29 -1.37
CA VAL A 34 8.40 14.14 -1.14
C VAL A 34 8.63 15.07 -2.32
N LEU A 35 8.68 14.54 -3.53
CA LEU A 35 8.93 15.35 -4.73
C LEU A 35 7.80 16.33 -4.99
N SER A 36 6.52 15.91 -4.84
CA SER A 36 5.38 16.84 -4.98
C SER A 36 5.48 18.02 -4.04
N ARG A 37 5.87 17.80 -2.79
CA ARG A 37 5.96 18.85 -1.78
C ARG A 37 7.21 19.70 -1.95
N LEU A 38 8.36 19.07 -2.19
CA LEU A 38 9.62 19.79 -2.34
C LEU A 38 9.57 20.79 -3.51
N PHE A 39 8.99 20.36 -4.64
CA PHE A 39 8.89 21.17 -5.86
C PHE A 39 7.51 21.81 -6.10
N ASP A 40 6.59 21.70 -5.14
CA ASP A 40 5.19 22.18 -5.21
C ASP A 40 4.44 21.77 -6.49
N LEU A 41 4.60 20.52 -6.91
CA LEU A 41 3.99 20.03 -8.13
C LEU A 41 2.49 19.74 -7.93
N ASP A 42 1.64 20.38 -8.72
CA ASP A 42 0.19 20.18 -8.75
C ASP A 42 -0.27 19.08 -9.72
N LEU A 43 0.67 18.41 -10.35
CA LEU A 43 0.41 17.32 -11.29
C LEU A 43 -0.05 16.05 -10.58
N ALA A 44 -1.17 15.47 -11.05
CA ALA A 44 -1.75 14.30 -10.42
C ALA A 44 -0.86 13.05 -10.62
N ILE A 45 -0.45 12.42 -9.50
CA ILE A 45 0.50 11.29 -9.49
C ILE A 45 -0.07 9.98 -10.06
N ASP A 46 -1.38 9.86 -10.16
CA ASP A 46 -2.10 8.67 -10.64
C ASP A 46 -2.47 8.73 -12.13
N THR A 47 -2.11 9.80 -12.83
CA THR A 47 -2.23 9.92 -14.29
C THR A 47 -0.99 9.38 -15.01
N ALA A 48 -1.11 9.06 -16.31
CA ALA A 48 0.03 8.65 -17.12
C ALA A 48 1.06 9.76 -17.27
N GLU A 49 0.59 11.00 -17.44
CA GLU A 49 1.42 12.20 -17.52
C GLU A 49 2.18 12.45 -16.21
N GLY A 50 1.47 12.40 -15.08
CA GLY A 50 2.08 12.55 -13.76
C GLY A 50 3.15 11.50 -13.51
N ARG A 51 2.85 10.23 -13.73
CA ARG A 51 3.85 9.17 -13.56
C ARG A 51 5.11 9.39 -14.39
N LYS A 52 4.96 9.84 -15.64
CA LYS A 52 6.10 10.14 -16.52
C LYS A 52 6.92 11.33 -16.00
N ALA A 53 6.25 12.42 -15.60
CA ALA A 53 6.92 13.62 -15.10
C ALA A 53 7.67 13.34 -13.80
N PHE A 54 7.04 12.65 -12.84
CA PHE A 54 7.69 12.30 -11.58
C PHE A 54 8.83 11.30 -11.75
N ALA A 55 8.74 10.37 -12.70
CA ALA A 55 9.83 9.46 -13.01
C ALA A 55 11.04 10.21 -13.58
N ALA A 56 10.81 11.19 -14.47
CA ALA A 56 11.85 12.03 -15.02
C ALA A 56 12.52 12.90 -13.94
N LEU A 57 11.72 13.53 -13.08
CA LEU A 57 12.23 14.33 -11.96
C LEU A 57 13.01 13.47 -10.96
N ALA A 58 12.54 12.29 -10.62
CA ALA A 58 13.25 11.39 -9.73
C ALA A 58 14.61 10.94 -10.32
N ASP A 59 14.66 10.70 -11.64
CA ASP A 59 15.92 10.36 -12.33
C ASP A 59 16.89 11.54 -12.37
N GLU A 60 16.40 12.76 -12.51
CA GLU A 60 17.20 14.00 -12.46
C GLU A 60 17.81 14.22 -11.07
N GLN A 61 17.05 13.93 -10.01
CA GLN A 61 17.49 14.13 -8.62
C GLN A 61 18.39 12.99 -8.11
N LEU A 62 18.49 11.88 -8.83
CA LEU A 62 19.20 10.68 -8.38
C LEU A 62 20.70 10.92 -8.20
N ASP A 63 21.26 10.63 -7.02
CA ASP A 63 22.71 10.50 -6.83
C ASP A 63 23.25 9.25 -7.57
N ARG A 64 23.67 9.42 -8.80
CA ARG A 64 24.14 8.32 -9.66
C ARG A 64 25.42 7.65 -9.15
N ARG A 65 26.12 8.25 -8.18
CA ARG A 65 27.29 7.64 -7.53
C ARG A 65 26.91 6.68 -6.42
N ARG A 66 25.72 6.88 -5.81
CA ARG A 66 25.22 6.09 -4.67
C ARG A 66 23.71 5.88 -4.78
N PRO A 67 23.24 5.27 -5.89
CA PRO A 67 21.81 5.20 -6.18
C PRO A 67 21.03 4.40 -5.13
N ALA A 68 21.60 3.30 -4.62
CA ALA A 68 20.98 2.52 -3.56
C ALA A 68 20.72 3.36 -2.30
N ARG A 69 21.76 4.09 -1.86
CA ARG A 69 21.67 4.94 -0.66
C ARG A 69 20.70 6.09 -0.85
N TYR A 70 20.72 6.74 -2.02
CA TYR A 70 19.81 7.83 -2.33
C TYR A 70 18.35 7.36 -2.31
N ASN A 71 18.04 6.28 -3.03
CA ASN A 71 16.69 5.75 -3.09
C ASN A 71 16.16 5.32 -1.72
N GLN A 72 16.99 4.66 -0.91
CA GLN A 72 16.60 4.31 0.45
C GLN A 72 16.34 5.57 1.30
N ALA A 73 17.23 6.55 1.22
CA ALA A 73 17.13 7.78 2.01
C ALA A 73 15.86 8.57 1.68
N ILE A 74 15.49 8.73 0.41
CA ILE A 74 14.28 9.47 0.03
C ILE A 74 12.99 8.73 0.42
N MET A 75 12.97 7.38 0.33
CA MET A 75 11.84 6.57 0.80
C MET A 75 11.67 6.69 2.33
N ASP A 76 12.76 6.55 3.09
CA ASP A 76 12.77 6.68 4.54
C ASP A 76 12.39 8.10 4.98
N PHE A 77 12.91 9.12 4.31
CA PHE A 77 12.53 10.50 4.53
C PHE A 77 11.03 10.73 4.35
N GLY A 78 10.45 10.16 3.30
CA GLY A 78 9.01 10.20 3.07
C GLY A 78 8.20 9.45 4.13
N ALA A 79 8.73 8.34 4.64
CA ALA A 79 8.04 7.54 5.66
C ALA A 79 8.11 8.16 7.07
N LEU A 80 9.23 8.78 7.43
CA LEU A 80 9.52 9.22 8.80
C LEU A 80 9.35 10.74 9.00
N GLN A 81 9.77 11.55 8.05
CA GLN A 81 9.80 13.01 8.15
C GLN A 81 8.66 13.67 7.37
N CYS A 82 8.59 13.42 6.06
CA CYS A 82 7.57 13.99 5.18
C CYS A 82 6.31 13.10 5.14
N THR A 83 5.71 12.85 6.29
CA THR A 83 4.57 11.94 6.47
C THR A 83 3.30 12.42 5.74
N PRO A 84 2.33 11.51 5.42
CA PRO A 84 1.10 11.87 4.73
C PRO A 84 0.28 12.92 5.47
N ALA A 85 0.10 12.73 6.78
CA ALA A 85 -0.63 13.65 7.64
C ALA A 85 0.34 14.27 8.67
N ASN A 86 0.19 15.57 8.92
CA ASN A 86 0.94 16.33 9.93
C ASN A 86 2.47 16.10 9.87
N PRO A 87 3.15 16.34 8.73
CA PRO A 87 4.60 16.23 8.67
C PRO A 87 5.28 17.27 9.59
N SER A 88 6.40 16.89 10.22
CA SER A 88 7.18 17.80 11.11
C SER A 88 7.99 18.79 10.28
N CYS A 89 7.30 19.71 9.59
CA CYS A 89 7.95 20.69 8.69
C CYS A 89 8.93 21.62 9.42
N ASN A 90 8.69 21.93 10.69
CA ASN A 90 9.55 22.82 11.47
C ASN A 90 10.95 22.26 11.69
N ASP A 91 11.06 20.94 11.83
CA ASP A 91 12.30 20.20 12.06
C ASP A 91 12.82 19.51 10.79
N CYS A 92 12.27 19.89 9.62
CA CYS A 92 12.62 19.28 8.35
C CYS A 92 13.95 19.84 7.83
N PRO A 93 14.93 18.98 7.50
CA PRO A 93 16.21 19.44 6.95
C PRO A 93 16.10 20.09 5.56
N LEU A 94 14.97 19.88 4.84
CA LEU A 94 14.68 20.50 3.55
C LEU A 94 13.69 21.68 3.67
N ARG A 95 13.48 22.21 4.88
CA ARG A 95 12.48 23.22 5.17
C ARG A 95 12.62 24.46 4.27
N ASP A 96 13.84 24.98 4.18
CA ASP A 96 14.09 26.24 3.49
C ASP A 96 14.06 26.10 1.95
N GLU A 97 14.13 24.88 1.45
CA GLU A 97 14.06 24.55 0.03
C GLU A 97 12.68 24.05 -0.40
N CYS A 98 11.76 23.83 0.57
CA CYS A 98 10.46 23.23 0.31
C CYS A 98 9.47 24.26 -0.25
N LEU A 99 9.18 24.19 -1.55
CA LEU A 99 8.27 25.11 -2.23
C LEU A 99 6.83 25.00 -1.73
N SER A 100 6.33 23.79 -1.44
CA SER A 100 5.00 23.63 -0.86
C SER A 100 4.88 24.22 0.54
N LEU A 101 5.94 24.21 1.34
CA LEU A 101 5.92 24.84 2.65
C LEU A 101 5.87 26.37 2.49
N ALA A 102 6.67 26.92 1.60
CA ALA A 102 6.67 28.35 1.30
C ALA A 102 5.33 28.83 0.74
N ALA A 103 4.67 28.00 -0.09
CA ALA A 103 3.36 28.30 -0.69
C ALA A 103 2.17 27.95 0.23
N GLY A 104 2.37 27.26 1.34
CA GLY A 104 1.28 26.80 2.22
C GLY A 104 0.47 25.62 1.68
N THR A 105 0.96 24.91 0.66
CA THR A 105 0.25 23.84 -0.08
C THR A 105 0.59 22.43 0.37
N VAL A 106 1.34 22.24 1.45
CA VAL A 106 1.80 20.93 1.94
C VAL A 106 0.68 19.90 2.07
N ALA A 107 -0.50 20.32 2.54
CA ALA A 107 -1.66 19.45 2.74
C ALA A 107 -2.34 19.07 1.41
N GLU A 108 -2.12 19.82 0.35
CA GLU A 108 -2.70 19.60 -0.98
C GLU A 108 -1.83 18.68 -1.84
N ARG A 109 -0.62 18.40 -1.41
CA ARG A 109 0.34 17.56 -2.15
C ARG A 109 0.53 16.19 -1.50
N PRO A 110 0.62 15.12 -2.28
CA PRO A 110 0.50 15.06 -3.75
C PRO A 110 -0.95 15.12 -4.24
N VAL A 111 -1.17 15.68 -5.42
CA VAL A 111 -2.47 15.68 -6.10
C VAL A 111 -2.79 14.30 -6.65
N LYS A 112 -4.08 13.92 -6.61
CA LYS A 112 -4.62 12.71 -7.23
C LYS A 112 -5.86 13.06 -8.06
N ALA A 113 -5.90 12.59 -9.30
CA ALA A 113 -7.06 12.77 -10.18
C ALA A 113 -8.23 11.85 -9.79
N GLY A 114 -7.91 10.63 -9.33
CA GLY A 114 -8.89 9.63 -8.92
C GLY A 114 -9.18 9.67 -7.42
N ARG A 115 -10.47 9.56 -7.06
CA ARG A 115 -10.86 9.28 -5.67
C ARG A 115 -10.92 7.77 -5.47
N ILE A 116 -10.13 7.25 -4.54
CA ILE A 116 -10.22 5.84 -4.16
C ILE A 116 -11.58 5.63 -3.50
N ARG A 117 -12.44 4.84 -4.13
CA ARG A 117 -13.70 4.43 -3.52
C ARG A 117 -13.40 3.28 -2.55
N ILE A 118 -13.39 3.57 -1.27
CA ILE A 118 -13.22 2.58 -0.22
C ILE A 118 -14.52 1.77 -0.15
N ARG A 119 -14.43 0.46 -0.37
CA ARG A 119 -15.51 -0.49 -0.09
C ARG A 119 -15.14 -1.28 1.16
N PRO A 120 -15.82 -1.06 2.28
CA PRO A 120 -15.60 -1.87 3.47
C PRO A 120 -16.04 -3.31 3.20
N ARG A 121 -15.26 -4.27 3.67
CA ARG A 121 -15.58 -5.70 3.65
C ARG A 121 -15.48 -6.22 5.07
N TYR A 122 -16.50 -6.91 5.53
CA TYR A 122 -16.52 -7.51 6.85
C TYR A 122 -16.35 -9.01 6.72
N LEU A 123 -15.15 -9.50 7.04
CA LEU A 123 -14.77 -10.89 6.92
C LEU A 123 -14.81 -11.53 8.32
N ASN A 124 -15.78 -12.41 8.53
CA ASN A 124 -15.93 -13.17 9.78
C ASN A 124 -15.13 -14.48 9.61
N TYR A 125 -13.90 -14.50 10.10
CA TYR A 125 -13.03 -15.67 10.00
C TYR A 125 -13.42 -16.75 11.01
N LEU A 126 -13.41 -18.01 10.56
CA LEU A 126 -13.77 -19.17 11.35
C LEU A 126 -12.54 -20.02 11.59
N HIS A 127 -12.12 -20.14 12.85
CA HIS A 127 -11.09 -21.09 13.24
C HIS A 127 -11.73 -22.45 13.48
N LEU A 128 -11.60 -23.34 12.50
CA LEU A 128 -12.22 -24.68 12.54
C LEU A 128 -11.12 -25.71 12.79
N GLU A 129 -11.24 -26.40 13.92
CA GLU A 129 -10.32 -27.47 14.31
C GLU A 129 -11.06 -28.81 14.42
N CYS A 130 -10.51 -29.85 13.82
CA CYS A 130 -11.00 -31.21 13.92
C CYS A 130 -9.80 -32.19 13.91
N GLY A 131 -9.71 -33.03 14.94
CA GLY A 131 -8.66 -34.04 15.04
C GLY A 131 -7.23 -33.45 14.96
N GLY A 132 -6.98 -32.30 15.57
CA GLY A 132 -5.68 -31.61 15.56
C GLY A 132 -5.31 -30.96 14.19
N ARG A 133 -6.27 -30.84 13.29
CA ARG A 133 -6.10 -30.19 11.98
C ARG A 133 -6.95 -28.93 11.91
N ILE A 134 -6.40 -27.90 11.28
CA ILE A 134 -7.09 -26.63 11.03
C ILE A 134 -7.56 -26.58 9.57
N ALA A 135 -8.82 -26.18 9.37
CA ALA A 135 -9.34 -25.96 8.02
C ALA A 135 -8.76 -24.69 7.40
N LEU A 136 -8.27 -24.81 6.19
CA LEU A 136 -7.85 -23.68 5.35
C LEU A 136 -8.63 -23.72 4.04
N ARG A 137 -8.91 -22.55 3.49
CA ARG A 137 -9.45 -22.39 2.13
C ARG A 137 -8.45 -21.65 1.25
N ARG A 138 -8.44 -21.99 -0.02
CA ARG A 138 -7.72 -21.19 -1.02
C ARG A 138 -8.61 -20.03 -1.49
N ARG A 139 -8.07 -18.83 -1.49
CA ARG A 139 -8.81 -17.64 -1.95
C ARG A 139 -9.13 -17.77 -3.43
N PRO A 140 -10.39 -17.47 -3.83
CA PRO A 140 -10.88 -17.65 -5.19
C PRO A 140 -10.22 -16.66 -6.17
N GLU A 141 -10.43 -16.94 -7.44
CA GLU A 141 -10.05 -16.05 -8.52
C GLU A 141 -10.83 -14.72 -8.42
N GLY A 142 -10.15 -13.61 -8.71
CA GLY A 142 -10.72 -12.26 -8.64
C GLY A 142 -10.83 -11.67 -7.23
N ASP A 143 -10.48 -12.42 -6.18
CA ASP A 143 -10.41 -11.88 -4.82
C ASP A 143 -9.03 -11.32 -4.49
N ILE A 144 -8.98 -10.42 -3.51
CA ILE A 144 -7.73 -9.92 -2.91
C ILE A 144 -6.89 -11.11 -2.44
N TRP A 145 -5.58 -11.10 -2.76
CA TRP A 145 -4.65 -12.20 -2.47
C TRP A 145 -5.07 -13.56 -3.05
N GLN A 146 -5.60 -13.51 -4.26
CA GLN A 146 -5.98 -14.71 -5.04
C GLN A 146 -4.92 -15.80 -4.96
N GLY A 147 -5.37 -17.02 -4.68
CA GLY A 147 -4.52 -18.22 -4.66
C GLY A 147 -3.76 -18.43 -3.35
N LEU A 148 -3.70 -17.47 -2.43
CA LEU A 148 -3.19 -17.69 -1.07
C LEU A 148 -4.22 -18.46 -0.23
N TYR A 149 -3.75 -19.04 0.87
CA TYR A 149 -4.59 -19.76 1.83
C TYR A 149 -4.89 -18.88 3.03
N ASP A 150 -6.14 -18.90 3.49
CA ASP A 150 -6.62 -18.28 4.72
C ASP A 150 -7.59 -19.22 5.46
N LEU A 151 -8.05 -18.78 6.64
CA LEU A 151 -9.14 -19.45 7.35
C LEU A 151 -10.44 -19.30 6.56
N PRO A 152 -11.36 -20.28 6.62
CA PRO A 152 -12.72 -20.09 6.12
C PRO A 152 -13.33 -18.81 6.66
N ALA A 153 -13.98 -18.03 5.80
CA ALA A 153 -14.61 -16.78 6.20
C ALA A 153 -15.96 -16.60 5.54
N ILE A 154 -16.88 -16.00 6.29
CA ILE A 154 -18.18 -15.55 5.83
C ILE A 154 -18.10 -14.03 5.67
N GLU A 155 -18.34 -13.53 4.47
CA GLU A 155 -18.41 -12.10 4.20
C GLU A 155 -19.81 -11.57 4.49
N SER A 156 -19.89 -10.38 5.09
CA SER A 156 -21.15 -9.70 5.40
C SER A 156 -21.07 -8.21 5.03
N ASP A 157 -22.23 -7.58 4.93
CA ASP A 157 -22.35 -6.14 4.58
C ASP A 157 -22.09 -5.21 5.77
N ARG A 158 -22.08 -5.75 6.98
CA ARG A 158 -21.88 -5.03 8.24
C ARG A 158 -21.17 -5.92 9.26
N PRO A 159 -20.63 -5.35 10.34
CA PRO A 159 -20.15 -6.15 11.46
C PRO A 159 -21.27 -7.04 11.99
N LEU A 160 -20.99 -8.31 12.26
CA LEU A 160 -21.92 -9.25 12.87
C LEU A 160 -21.38 -9.68 14.24
N ASP A 161 -22.28 -9.81 15.22
CA ASP A 161 -21.97 -10.56 16.42
C ASP A 161 -22.05 -12.07 16.15
N PHE A 162 -21.69 -12.88 17.13
CA PHE A 162 -21.68 -14.33 16.94
C PHE A 162 -23.10 -14.90 16.75
N THR A 163 -24.10 -14.35 17.42
CA THR A 163 -25.49 -14.81 17.32
C THR A 163 -26.04 -14.57 15.91
N GLU A 164 -25.77 -13.37 15.38
CA GLU A 164 -26.14 -13.00 14.02
C GLU A 164 -25.40 -13.84 12.98
N LEU A 165 -24.08 -14.07 13.20
CA LEU A 165 -23.27 -14.90 12.32
C LEU A 165 -23.77 -16.36 12.30
N ALA A 166 -24.08 -16.93 13.45
CA ALA A 166 -24.60 -18.30 13.57
C ALA A 166 -26.00 -18.45 12.94
N ALA A 167 -26.77 -17.37 12.89
CA ALA A 167 -28.06 -17.34 12.21
C ALA A 167 -27.96 -17.15 10.70
N ALA A 168 -26.79 -16.72 10.19
CA ALA A 168 -26.61 -16.45 8.76
C ALA A 168 -26.66 -17.75 7.93
N PRO A 169 -27.30 -17.73 6.74
CA PRO A 169 -27.39 -18.90 5.88
C PRO A 169 -26.05 -19.57 5.58
N PRO A 170 -24.97 -18.85 5.21
CA PRO A 170 -23.68 -19.48 4.93
C PRO A 170 -23.09 -20.23 6.13
N PHE A 171 -23.35 -19.78 7.36
CA PHE A 171 -22.91 -20.47 8.56
C PHE A 171 -23.71 -21.76 8.77
N ARG A 172 -25.03 -21.68 8.60
CA ARG A 172 -25.91 -22.87 8.72
C ARG A 172 -25.63 -23.89 7.64
N ASP A 173 -25.37 -23.47 6.42
CA ASP A 173 -25.00 -24.35 5.31
C ASP A 173 -23.67 -25.06 5.57
N MET A 174 -22.72 -24.39 6.23
CA MET A 174 -21.41 -24.95 6.55
C MET A 174 -21.45 -25.95 7.72
N PHE A 175 -22.23 -25.64 8.75
CA PHE A 175 -22.23 -26.44 9.99
C PHE A 175 -23.46 -27.32 10.15
N GLY A 176 -24.61 -26.93 9.59
CA GLY A 176 -25.86 -27.67 9.74
C GLY A 176 -26.20 -27.92 11.21
N THR A 177 -26.27 -29.17 11.60
CA THR A 177 -26.52 -29.61 12.98
C THR A 177 -25.25 -30.04 13.74
N LEU A 178 -24.05 -29.82 13.15
CA LEU A 178 -22.81 -30.17 13.81
C LEU A 178 -22.60 -29.38 15.10
N PRO A 179 -22.18 -30.06 16.19
CA PRO A 179 -21.88 -29.35 17.42
C PRO A 179 -20.61 -28.49 17.23
N TYR A 180 -20.68 -27.23 17.69
CA TYR A 180 -19.53 -26.34 17.72
C TYR A 180 -19.45 -25.60 19.06
N ARG A 181 -18.29 -25.12 19.41
CA ARG A 181 -18.03 -24.33 20.59
C ARG A 181 -17.38 -23.01 20.20
N LEU A 182 -17.96 -21.89 20.66
CA LEU A 182 -17.31 -20.61 20.55
C LEU A 182 -16.11 -20.54 21.50
N VAL A 183 -14.92 -20.29 20.95
CA VAL A 183 -13.71 -20.01 21.72
C VAL A 183 -13.42 -18.52 21.57
N ARG A 184 -13.33 -17.82 22.70
CA ARG A 184 -13.00 -16.38 22.78
C ARG A 184 -11.54 -16.19 23.08
#